data_6f68d03137cb55a1cebdba9090d1f4fb
#
_entry.id   6f68d03137cb55a1cebdba9090d1f4fb
#
_cell.length_a   1.000
_cell.length_b   1.000
_cell.length_c   1.000
_cell.angle_alpha   90.00
_cell.angle_beta   90.00
_cell.angle_gamma   90.00
#
_symmetry.space_group_name_H-M   'P 1'
#
loop_
_entity.id
_entity.type
_entity.pdbx_description
1 polymer ?
#
loop_
_entity_poly.entity_id
_entity_poly.type
_entity_poly.pdbx_seq_one_letter_code
_entity_poly.pdbx_strand_id
1 'polypeptide(L)'
;MAEVGPGVTSLKPGDRASVAWFYEGCGHCEYCNSGNETLCRSVKNAGYSVDGGMAEECIVVADYAVKVPDGLDSAAASSITCAGVTTYKAVKLSKIRPGQWIAIYGLGGLGNLALQYAKNVFNAKVIAIDVNDEQLKLATEMGADLAINSRTEDAAKIVQEKTGGAHAAVVTAVSYTHLT
;
A
#
# COMPACT_ATOMS: atom_id res chain seq x y z
N MET A 1 -22.27 4.55 -5.23
CA MET A 1 -22.47 5.76 -6.08
C MET A 1 -23.94 6.12 -6.05
N ALA A 2 -24.29 7.33 -5.64
CA ALA A 2 -25.68 7.83 -5.70
C ALA A 2 -26.02 8.23 -7.14
N GLU A 3 -25.16 9.05 -7.74
CA GLU A 3 -25.33 9.56 -9.09
C GLU A 3 -24.00 9.50 -9.87
N VAL A 4 -24.06 9.62 -11.18
CA VAL A 4 -22.90 9.76 -12.06
C VAL A 4 -23.13 10.93 -13.03
N GLY A 5 -22.05 11.67 -13.33
CA GLY A 5 -22.12 12.79 -14.26
C GLY A 5 -22.29 12.36 -15.72
N PRO A 6 -22.62 13.31 -16.62
CA PRO A 6 -22.73 13.05 -18.05
C PRO A 6 -21.43 12.47 -18.62
N GLY A 7 -21.53 11.43 -19.44
CA GLY A 7 -20.38 10.79 -20.11
C GLY A 7 -19.60 9.80 -19.27
N VAL A 8 -19.90 9.62 -17.99
CA VAL A 8 -19.26 8.58 -17.16
C VAL A 8 -19.78 7.21 -17.58
N THR A 9 -18.86 6.33 -17.98
CA THR A 9 -19.16 4.95 -18.41
C THR A 9 -18.51 3.89 -17.53
N SER A 10 -17.52 4.27 -16.70
CA SER A 10 -16.76 3.38 -15.82
C SER A 10 -17.52 2.96 -14.57
N LEU A 11 -18.48 3.78 -14.13
CA LEU A 11 -19.30 3.59 -12.93
C LEU A 11 -20.77 3.87 -13.23
N LYS A 12 -21.66 3.31 -12.42
CA LYS A 12 -23.12 3.56 -12.49
C LYS A 12 -23.70 3.71 -11.07
N PRO A 13 -24.88 4.33 -10.95
CA PRO A 13 -25.62 4.36 -9.67
C PRO A 13 -25.77 2.95 -9.08
N GLY A 14 -25.56 2.83 -7.77
CA GLY A 14 -25.54 1.57 -7.04
C GLY A 14 -24.17 0.89 -6.97
N ASP A 15 -23.20 1.23 -7.80
CA ASP A 15 -21.85 0.68 -7.69
C ASP A 15 -21.19 1.13 -6.37
N ARG A 16 -20.41 0.23 -5.75
CA ARG A 16 -19.49 0.59 -4.67
C ARG A 16 -18.19 1.05 -5.29
N ALA A 17 -17.70 2.22 -4.90
CA ALA A 17 -16.47 2.79 -5.39
C ALA A 17 -15.49 3.07 -4.26
N SER A 18 -14.22 2.79 -4.52
CA SER A 18 -13.08 3.15 -3.67
C SER A 18 -12.49 4.46 -4.18
N VAL A 19 -12.35 5.43 -3.29
CA VAL A 19 -11.88 6.79 -3.59
C VAL A 19 -10.61 7.04 -2.78
N ALA A 20 -9.51 7.29 -3.47
CA ALA A 20 -8.24 7.61 -2.82
C ALA A 20 -8.15 9.09 -2.43
N TRP A 21 -7.12 9.43 -1.65
CA TRP A 21 -6.80 10.81 -1.33
C TRP A 21 -6.49 11.66 -2.58
N PHE A 22 -5.88 11.06 -3.60
CA PHE A 22 -5.68 11.71 -4.89
C PHE A 22 -7.03 11.98 -5.57
N TYR A 23 -7.33 13.26 -5.82
CA TYR A 23 -8.58 13.69 -6.44
C TYR A 23 -8.44 13.81 -7.95
N GLU A 24 -7.49 14.63 -8.42
CA GLU A 24 -7.16 14.77 -9.85
C GLU A 24 -5.76 15.36 -10.08
N GLY A 25 -5.17 15.05 -11.24
CA GLY A 25 -4.04 15.76 -11.81
C GLY A 25 -4.48 16.73 -12.90
N CYS A 26 -3.57 17.55 -13.42
CA CYS A 26 -3.91 18.51 -14.49
C CYS A 26 -4.14 17.85 -15.87
N GLY A 27 -3.79 16.59 -16.06
CA GLY A 27 -3.99 15.83 -17.28
C GLY A 27 -3.01 16.09 -18.44
N HIS A 28 -2.14 17.13 -18.34
CA HIS A 28 -1.30 17.54 -19.47
C HIS A 28 0.18 17.76 -19.15
N CYS A 29 0.61 17.73 -17.88
CA CYS A 29 2.02 17.86 -17.52
C CYS A 29 2.80 16.55 -17.77
N GLU A 30 4.12 16.64 -17.67
CA GLU A 30 5.03 15.51 -17.84
C GLU A 30 4.67 14.30 -16.95
N TYR A 31 4.25 14.56 -15.71
CA TYR A 31 3.85 13.52 -14.75
C TYR A 31 2.53 12.86 -15.14
N CYS A 32 1.52 13.64 -15.51
CA CYS A 32 0.23 13.10 -15.94
C CYS A 32 0.38 12.30 -17.24
N ASN A 33 1.13 12.81 -18.20
CA ASN A 33 1.35 12.12 -19.48
C ASN A 33 2.22 10.85 -19.35
N SER A 34 2.93 10.67 -18.23
CA SER A 34 3.77 9.49 -17.97
C SER A 34 3.15 8.49 -16.98
N GLY A 35 1.88 8.68 -16.56
CA GLY A 35 1.21 7.81 -15.61
C GLY A 35 1.70 7.97 -14.16
N ASN A 36 2.20 9.15 -13.84
CA ASN A 36 2.68 9.54 -12.51
C ASN A 36 1.89 10.74 -11.96
N GLU A 37 0.58 10.75 -12.13
CA GLU A 37 -0.35 11.85 -11.81
C GLU A 37 -0.24 12.31 -10.35
N THR A 38 0.14 11.42 -9.44
CA THR A 38 0.38 11.74 -8.03
C THR A 38 1.53 12.71 -7.80
N LEU A 39 2.40 12.88 -8.80
CA LEU A 39 3.51 13.85 -8.81
C LEU A 39 3.16 15.14 -9.56
N CYS A 40 1.95 15.30 -10.03
CA CYS A 40 1.48 16.49 -10.71
C CYS A 40 1.65 17.72 -9.81
N ARG A 41 2.25 18.80 -10.33
CA ARG A 41 2.46 20.05 -9.56
C ARG A 41 1.17 20.81 -9.25
N SER A 42 0.09 20.49 -9.99
CA SER A 42 -1.26 21.04 -9.79
C SER A 42 -2.22 19.96 -9.28
N VAL A 43 -1.70 18.95 -8.56
CA VAL A 43 -2.50 17.89 -7.97
C VAL A 43 -3.53 18.45 -7.01
N LYS A 44 -4.75 17.92 -7.07
CA LYS A 44 -5.77 18.15 -6.05
C LYS A 44 -5.96 16.89 -5.22
N ASN A 45 -6.16 17.07 -3.93
CA ASN A 45 -6.31 15.99 -2.96
C ASN A 45 -7.60 16.17 -2.16
N ALA A 46 -8.39 15.11 -2.07
CA ALA A 46 -9.66 15.08 -1.37
C ALA A 46 -9.46 15.29 0.14
N GLY A 47 -10.27 16.18 0.73
CA GLY A 47 -10.16 16.56 2.13
C GLY A 47 -9.01 17.50 2.46
N TYR A 48 -8.27 18.00 1.44
CA TYR A 48 -7.16 18.94 1.61
C TYR A 48 -7.31 20.18 0.70
N SER A 49 -7.29 19.99 -0.62
CA SER A 49 -7.44 21.08 -1.60
C SER A 49 -8.85 21.14 -2.22
N VAL A 50 -9.63 20.10 -2.03
CA VAL A 50 -11.06 20.00 -2.36
C VAL A 50 -11.77 19.28 -1.23
N ASP A 51 -13.11 19.33 -1.21
CA ASP A 51 -13.93 18.64 -0.22
C ASP A 51 -13.65 17.14 -0.24
N GLY A 52 -13.70 16.52 0.93
CA GLY A 52 -13.39 15.10 1.13
C GLY A 52 -14.63 14.26 1.48
N GLY A 53 -14.37 13.02 1.93
CA GLY A 53 -15.40 12.04 2.25
C GLY A 53 -15.89 12.05 3.71
N MET A 54 -15.51 13.03 4.54
CA MET A 54 -16.03 13.19 5.91
C MET A 54 -17.40 13.91 5.87
N ALA A 55 -18.32 13.36 5.06
CA ALA A 55 -19.64 13.88 4.78
C ALA A 55 -20.57 12.73 4.37
N GLU A 56 -21.87 12.99 4.31
CA GLU A 56 -22.88 12.02 3.84
C GLU A 56 -22.68 11.70 2.35
N GLU A 57 -22.25 12.71 1.58
CA GLU A 57 -21.95 12.58 0.15
C GLU A 57 -20.68 13.37 -0.20
N CYS A 58 -19.96 12.93 -1.23
CA CYS A 58 -18.82 13.64 -1.79
C CYS A 58 -18.81 13.52 -3.31
N ILE A 59 -18.26 14.55 -3.98
CA ILE A 59 -18.03 14.53 -5.42
C ILE A 59 -16.62 13.97 -5.67
N VAL A 60 -16.50 13.06 -6.62
CA VAL A 60 -15.24 12.45 -7.00
C VAL A 60 -15.06 12.47 -8.52
N VAL A 61 -13.82 12.50 -8.98
CA VAL A 61 -13.52 12.38 -10.41
C VAL A 61 -13.60 10.91 -10.79
N ALA A 62 -14.47 10.58 -11.74
CA ALA A 62 -14.79 9.19 -12.11
C ALA A 62 -13.56 8.40 -12.60
N ASP A 63 -12.63 9.05 -13.28
CA ASP A 63 -11.41 8.42 -13.82
C ASP A 63 -10.45 7.94 -12.70
N TYR A 64 -10.59 8.48 -11.50
CA TYR A 64 -9.77 8.13 -10.32
C TYR A 64 -10.56 7.37 -9.24
N ALA A 65 -11.83 7.08 -9.48
CA ALA A 65 -12.65 6.24 -8.63
C ALA A 65 -12.65 4.79 -9.13
N VAL A 66 -12.31 3.85 -8.27
CA VAL A 66 -12.17 2.44 -8.64
C VAL A 66 -13.37 1.65 -8.15
N LYS A 67 -14.03 0.93 -9.04
CA LYS A 67 -15.13 0.03 -8.65
C LYS A 67 -14.62 -1.06 -7.71
N VAL A 68 -15.26 -1.19 -6.55
CA VAL A 68 -14.97 -2.26 -5.60
C VAL A 68 -15.53 -3.57 -6.13
N PRO A 69 -14.74 -4.65 -6.20
CA PRO A 69 -15.21 -5.96 -6.61
C PRO A 69 -16.36 -6.47 -5.71
N ASP A 70 -17.31 -7.19 -6.30
CA ASP A 70 -18.49 -7.68 -5.59
C ASP A 70 -18.15 -8.62 -4.42
N GLY A 71 -17.10 -9.42 -4.53
CA GLY A 71 -16.64 -10.36 -3.50
C GLY A 71 -15.84 -9.72 -2.35
N LEU A 72 -15.54 -8.42 -2.41
CA LEU A 72 -14.78 -7.71 -1.39
C LEU A 72 -15.73 -6.89 -0.51
N ASP A 73 -15.75 -7.13 0.80
CA ASP A 73 -16.54 -6.33 1.73
C ASP A 73 -16.01 -4.89 1.87
N SER A 74 -16.83 -3.97 2.37
CA SER A 74 -16.47 -2.55 2.43
C SER A 74 -15.40 -2.24 3.49
N ALA A 75 -15.31 -3.02 4.57
CA ALA A 75 -14.29 -2.82 5.60
C ALA A 75 -12.90 -3.20 5.06
N ALA A 76 -12.79 -4.36 4.40
CA ALA A 76 -11.56 -4.76 3.73
C ALA A 76 -11.18 -3.78 2.61
N ALA A 77 -12.14 -3.37 1.77
CA ALA A 77 -11.92 -2.43 0.68
C ALA A 77 -11.38 -1.08 1.17
N SER A 78 -11.84 -0.58 2.33
CA SER A 78 -11.43 0.72 2.87
C SER A 78 -9.94 0.78 3.20
N SER A 79 -9.34 -0.31 3.67
CA SER A 79 -7.91 -0.39 3.99
C SER A 79 -7.01 -0.36 2.74
N ILE A 80 -7.52 -0.85 1.61
CA ILE A 80 -6.74 -1.00 0.38
C ILE A 80 -6.53 0.36 -0.31
N THR A 81 -7.46 1.27 -0.17
CA THR A 81 -7.46 2.58 -0.87
C THR A 81 -6.24 3.45 -0.51
N CYS A 82 -5.73 3.35 0.70
CA CYS A 82 -4.54 4.09 1.13
C CYS A 82 -3.39 3.12 1.45
N ALA A 83 -3.50 2.35 2.53
CA ALA A 83 -2.44 1.46 2.98
C ALA A 83 -2.11 0.37 1.94
N GLY A 84 -3.12 -0.18 1.28
CA GLY A 84 -2.94 -1.20 0.25
C GLY A 84 -2.21 -0.68 -0.97
N VAL A 85 -2.70 0.40 -1.58
CA VAL A 85 -2.06 0.96 -2.78
C VAL A 85 -0.63 1.46 -2.50
N THR A 86 -0.41 2.04 -1.32
CA THR A 86 0.90 2.53 -0.88
C THR A 86 1.92 1.38 -0.78
N THR A 87 1.56 0.32 -0.09
CA THR A 87 2.46 -0.83 0.12
C THR A 87 2.63 -1.66 -1.14
N TYR A 88 1.58 -1.82 -1.95
CA TYR A 88 1.72 -2.42 -3.28
C TYR A 88 2.74 -1.66 -4.14
N LYS A 89 2.62 -0.32 -4.19
CA LYS A 89 3.55 0.53 -4.95
C LYS A 89 4.98 0.41 -4.40
N ALA A 90 5.17 0.41 -3.09
CA ALA A 90 6.48 0.26 -2.46
C ALA A 90 7.15 -1.07 -2.85
N VAL A 91 6.42 -2.20 -2.71
CA VAL A 91 6.93 -3.51 -3.11
C VAL A 91 7.22 -3.57 -4.61
N LYS A 92 6.34 -3.03 -5.46
CA LYS A 92 6.54 -2.96 -6.92
C LYS A 92 7.79 -2.16 -7.29
N LEU A 93 8.01 -1.00 -6.66
CA LEU A 93 9.17 -0.14 -6.93
C LEU A 93 10.48 -0.72 -6.42
N SER A 94 10.46 -1.63 -5.45
CA SER A 94 11.65 -2.36 -5.00
C SER A 94 12.22 -3.28 -6.07
N LYS A 95 11.46 -3.53 -7.14
CA LYS A 95 11.81 -4.44 -8.25
C LYS A 95 12.14 -5.86 -7.79
N ILE A 96 11.58 -6.27 -6.66
CA ILE A 96 11.74 -7.63 -6.13
C ILE A 96 11.26 -8.67 -7.15
N ARG A 97 11.99 -9.77 -7.27
CA ARG A 97 11.68 -10.86 -8.18
C ARG A 97 11.28 -12.12 -7.38
N PRO A 98 10.52 -13.04 -8.00
CA PRO A 98 10.18 -14.32 -7.38
C PRO A 98 11.41 -15.04 -6.79
N GLY A 99 11.27 -15.53 -5.57
CA GLY A 99 12.33 -16.23 -4.84
C GLY A 99 13.41 -15.37 -4.19
N GLN A 100 13.44 -14.06 -4.47
CA GLN A 100 14.35 -13.12 -3.80
C GLN A 100 13.85 -12.77 -2.40
N TRP A 101 14.77 -12.35 -1.53
CA TRP A 101 14.49 -11.94 -0.17
C TRP A 101 14.13 -10.45 -0.08
N ILE A 102 13.00 -10.14 0.56
CA ILE A 102 12.59 -8.77 0.92
C ILE A 102 12.42 -8.66 2.42
N ALA A 103 13.04 -7.66 3.03
CA ALA A 103 12.86 -7.35 4.44
C ALA A 103 11.74 -6.31 4.62
N ILE A 104 10.83 -6.56 5.56
CA ILE A 104 9.74 -5.65 5.91
C ILE A 104 9.92 -5.25 7.38
N TYR A 105 10.21 -3.98 7.60
CA TYR A 105 10.41 -3.38 8.92
C TYR A 105 9.13 -2.71 9.39
N GLY A 106 8.61 -3.16 10.54
CA GLY A 106 7.33 -2.75 11.09
C GLY A 106 6.17 -3.53 10.46
N LEU A 107 5.45 -4.28 11.29
CA LEU A 107 4.38 -5.21 10.86
C LEU A 107 2.99 -4.76 11.30
N GLY A 108 2.82 -3.45 11.54
CA GLY A 108 1.50 -2.83 11.70
C GLY A 108 0.65 -2.96 10.42
N GLY A 109 -0.42 -2.17 10.30
CA GLY A 109 -1.34 -2.26 9.15
C GLY A 109 -0.67 -2.20 7.78
N LEU A 110 0.29 -1.28 7.61
CA LEU A 110 1.07 -1.16 6.35
C LEU A 110 1.97 -2.38 6.11
N GLY A 111 2.77 -2.77 7.12
CA GLY A 111 3.70 -3.89 6.97
C GLY A 111 3.00 -5.22 6.73
N ASN A 112 1.85 -5.41 7.36
CA ASN A 112 0.98 -6.57 7.13
C ASN A 112 0.55 -6.66 5.66
N LEU A 113 0.08 -5.57 5.07
CA LEU A 113 -0.31 -5.54 3.65
C LEU A 113 0.91 -5.71 2.73
N ALA A 114 2.05 -5.08 3.07
CA ALA A 114 3.30 -5.26 2.30
C ALA A 114 3.76 -6.72 2.27
N LEU A 115 3.66 -7.43 3.41
CA LEU A 115 3.97 -8.86 3.52
C LEU A 115 3.07 -9.68 2.59
N GLN A 116 1.76 -9.46 2.65
CA GLN A 116 0.81 -10.18 1.81
C GLN A 116 1.08 -9.95 0.32
N TYR A 117 1.36 -8.71 -0.10
CA TYR A 117 1.73 -8.43 -1.49
C TYR A 117 3.06 -9.09 -1.87
N ALA A 118 4.09 -8.93 -1.06
CA ALA A 118 5.39 -9.54 -1.32
C ALA A 118 5.27 -11.05 -1.50
N LYS A 119 4.49 -11.71 -0.64
CA LYS A 119 4.30 -13.16 -0.65
C LYS A 119 3.42 -13.64 -1.79
N ASN A 120 2.21 -13.09 -1.89
CA ASN A 120 1.15 -13.65 -2.73
C ASN A 120 1.11 -13.06 -4.15
N VAL A 121 1.64 -11.86 -4.36
CA VAL A 121 1.64 -11.18 -5.66
C VAL A 121 3.02 -11.24 -6.32
N PHE A 122 4.08 -10.97 -5.55
CA PHE A 122 5.44 -10.94 -6.08
C PHE A 122 6.21 -12.25 -5.87
N ASN A 123 5.62 -13.20 -5.15
CA ASN A 123 6.21 -14.52 -4.87
C ASN A 123 7.63 -14.44 -4.29
N ALA A 124 7.85 -13.45 -3.44
CA ALA A 124 9.12 -13.21 -2.75
C ALA A 124 9.24 -14.04 -1.48
N LYS A 125 10.46 -14.22 -0.99
CA LYS A 125 10.74 -14.69 0.37
C LYS A 125 10.74 -13.49 1.30
N VAL A 126 9.99 -13.57 2.39
CA VAL A 126 9.75 -12.42 3.28
C VAL A 126 10.47 -12.58 4.61
N ILE A 127 11.26 -11.57 4.96
CA ILE A 127 11.83 -11.38 6.30
C ILE A 127 10.98 -10.34 7.00
N ALA A 128 10.26 -10.77 8.04
CA ALA A 128 9.42 -9.93 8.88
C ALA A 128 10.22 -9.43 10.08
N ILE A 129 10.33 -8.12 10.27
CA ILE A 129 11.11 -7.50 11.35
C ILE A 129 10.22 -6.53 12.11
N ASP A 130 10.07 -6.79 13.40
CA ASP A 130 9.29 -5.94 14.32
C ASP A 130 9.88 -6.00 15.73
N VAL A 131 9.40 -5.18 16.64
CA VAL A 131 9.71 -5.19 18.07
C VAL A 131 8.63 -5.88 18.91
N ASN A 132 7.51 -6.27 18.27
CA ASN A 132 6.35 -6.86 18.91
C ASN A 132 6.18 -8.33 18.48
N ASP A 133 6.25 -9.25 19.45
CA ASP A 133 6.14 -10.69 19.17
C ASP A 133 4.78 -11.12 18.64
N GLU A 134 3.69 -10.43 18.99
CA GLU A 134 2.35 -10.72 18.46
C GLU A 134 2.29 -10.43 16.96
N GLN A 135 2.90 -9.32 16.51
CA GLN A 135 2.99 -8.97 15.09
C GLN A 135 3.87 -9.97 14.32
N LEU A 136 4.96 -10.42 14.93
CA LEU A 136 5.84 -11.44 14.34
C LEU A 136 5.15 -12.80 14.21
N LYS A 137 4.36 -13.19 15.21
CA LYS A 137 3.55 -14.40 15.16
C LYS A 137 2.53 -14.32 14.02
N LEU A 138 1.78 -13.22 13.92
CA LEU A 138 0.83 -12.99 12.85
C LEU A 138 1.51 -13.01 11.47
N ALA A 139 2.68 -12.38 11.35
CA ALA A 139 3.45 -12.40 10.11
C ALA A 139 3.87 -13.82 9.69
N THR A 140 4.24 -14.65 10.65
CA THR A 140 4.58 -16.06 10.41
C THR A 140 3.36 -16.84 9.94
N GLU A 141 2.20 -16.64 10.57
CA GLU A 141 0.93 -17.24 10.15
C GLU A 141 0.52 -16.80 8.72
N MET A 142 0.87 -15.57 8.32
CA MET A 142 0.68 -15.04 6.98
C MET A 142 1.73 -15.48 5.96
N GLY A 143 2.69 -16.30 6.37
CA GLY A 143 3.68 -16.90 5.48
C GLY A 143 5.01 -16.18 5.38
N ALA A 144 5.40 -15.36 6.37
CA ALA A 144 6.78 -14.88 6.45
C ALA A 144 7.75 -16.07 6.58
N ASP A 145 8.83 -16.03 5.81
CA ASP A 145 9.82 -17.11 5.79
C ASP A 145 10.83 -16.99 6.94
N LEU A 146 11.00 -15.78 7.47
CA LEU A 146 11.85 -15.48 8.62
C LEU A 146 11.21 -14.35 9.44
N ALA A 147 11.13 -14.51 10.76
CA ALA A 147 10.64 -13.49 11.68
C ALA A 147 11.74 -13.14 12.68
N ILE A 148 11.99 -11.85 12.94
CA ILE A 148 13.08 -11.36 13.79
C ILE A 148 12.55 -10.26 14.71
N ASN A 149 12.75 -10.41 16.01
CA ASN A 149 12.47 -9.37 16.99
C ASN A 149 13.68 -8.45 17.14
N SER A 150 13.64 -7.27 16.50
CA SER A 150 14.76 -6.32 16.53
C SER A 150 14.98 -5.62 17.87
N ARG A 151 14.13 -5.87 18.87
CA ARG A 151 14.37 -5.42 20.26
C ARG A 151 15.38 -6.30 20.99
N THR A 152 15.40 -7.59 20.69
CA THR A 152 16.19 -8.62 21.39
C THR A 152 17.29 -9.22 20.53
N GLU A 153 17.24 -9.00 19.23
CA GLU A 153 18.12 -9.63 18.24
C GLU A 153 18.73 -8.59 17.29
N ASP A 154 19.94 -8.85 16.82
CA ASP A 154 20.57 -8.08 15.75
C ASP A 154 20.01 -8.54 14.40
N ALA A 155 18.98 -7.82 13.92
CA ALA A 155 18.30 -8.15 12.69
C ALA A 155 19.23 -8.16 11.48
N ALA A 156 20.17 -7.22 11.39
CA ALA A 156 21.09 -7.15 10.25
C ALA A 156 22.01 -8.38 10.19
N LYS A 157 22.55 -8.78 11.33
CA LYS A 157 23.40 -9.96 11.46
C LYS A 157 22.64 -11.24 11.08
N ILE A 158 21.42 -11.42 11.64
CA ILE A 158 20.59 -12.60 11.37
C ILE A 158 20.20 -12.67 9.88
N VAL A 159 19.80 -11.55 9.28
CA VAL A 159 19.51 -11.50 7.85
C VAL A 159 20.71 -11.92 7.04
N GLN A 160 21.90 -11.41 7.36
CA GLN A 160 23.11 -11.77 6.65
C GLN A 160 23.45 -13.25 6.81
N GLU A 161 23.35 -13.80 8.02
CA GLU A 161 23.70 -15.21 8.30
C GLU A 161 22.70 -16.20 7.69
N LYS A 162 21.38 -15.87 7.74
CA LYS A 162 20.32 -16.77 7.30
C LYS A 162 20.02 -16.72 5.80
N THR A 163 20.26 -15.58 5.17
CA THR A 163 19.82 -15.34 3.78
C THR A 163 20.92 -14.86 2.85
N GLY A 164 22.10 -14.51 3.37
CA GLY A 164 23.16 -13.85 2.61
C GLY A 164 22.87 -12.38 2.33
N GLY A 165 21.81 -11.83 2.91
CA GLY A 165 21.32 -10.46 2.71
C GLY A 165 19.96 -10.40 2.03
N ALA A 166 19.27 -9.27 2.17
CA ALA A 166 18.01 -9.00 1.49
C ALA A 166 18.26 -8.24 0.17
N HIS A 167 17.48 -8.56 -0.86
CA HIS A 167 17.55 -7.88 -2.16
C HIS A 167 16.82 -6.52 -2.14
N ALA A 168 15.85 -6.39 -1.23
CA ALA A 168 15.07 -5.18 -1.04
C ALA A 168 14.64 -5.04 0.41
N ALA A 169 14.31 -3.81 0.82
CA ALA A 169 13.71 -3.52 2.11
C ALA A 169 12.55 -2.53 1.95
N VAL A 170 11.47 -2.76 2.69
CA VAL A 170 10.34 -1.85 2.83
C VAL A 170 10.21 -1.50 4.30
N VAL A 171 10.25 -0.20 4.61
CA VAL A 171 10.17 0.30 5.98
C VAL A 171 8.82 0.97 6.17
N THR A 172 8.02 0.45 7.09
CA THR A 172 6.71 0.98 7.45
C THR A 172 6.64 1.42 8.92
N ALA A 173 7.73 1.27 9.66
CA ALA A 173 7.86 1.76 11.03
C ALA A 173 7.89 3.29 11.07
N VAL A 174 7.16 3.89 12.02
CA VAL A 174 7.01 5.36 12.13
C VAL A 174 8.21 6.04 12.80
N SER A 175 9.13 5.29 13.40
CA SER A 175 10.31 5.84 14.08
C SER A 175 11.45 6.07 13.10
N TYR A 176 11.53 7.28 12.57
CA TYR A 176 12.58 7.69 11.61
C TYR A 176 13.97 7.87 12.26
N THR A 177 14.05 7.93 13.58
CA THR A 177 15.31 8.22 14.31
C THR A 177 16.34 7.09 14.32
N HIS A 178 16.00 5.93 13.78
CA HIS A 178 16.86 4.73 13.79
C HIS A 178 17.20 4.20 12.39
N LEU A 179 17.00 4.99 11.36
CA LEU A 179 17.29 4.62 9.96
C LEU A 179 18.62 5.20 9.43
N THR A 180 19.39 5.82 10.29
CA THR A 180 20.73 6.35 9.97
C THR A 180 21.82 5.40 10.45
#